data_83f6ac326e4399ee206b487b84784d9a
#
_entry.id   83f6ac326e4399ee206b487b84784d9a
#
_cell.length_a   1.000
_cell.length_b   1.000
_cell.length_c   1.000
_cell.angle_alpha   90.00
_cell.angle_beta   90.00
_cell.angle_gamma   90.00
#
_symmetry.space_group_name_H-M   'P 1'
#
loop_
_entity.id
_entity.type
_entity.pdbx_description
1 polymer ?
#
loop_
_entity_poly.entity_id
_entity_poly.type
_entity_poly.pdbx_seq_one_letter_code
_entity_poly.pdbx_strand_id
1 'polypeptide(L)'
;MQSSVAGTAPPNWWQKFDAKWLVIGGCLAVVAVLALVPFGFMIWQSFHTPETNATPSVFTLGNYETAYSNPETVAIFWNSVQFAFGASLVAFILGTTLAWINERTNTPMRRLFYALSIVPLIIPGILFTIAWIMLASPKIGLINLVLQSWFGLDTPPFNMYSMWGMIWVGGLH
;
A
#
# COMPACT_ATOMS: atom_id res chain seq x y z
N MET A 1 -55.92 -7.87 51.26
CA MET A 1 -54.97 -8.44 50.30
C MET A 1 -55.18 -7.80 48.94
N GLN A 2 -54.41 -6.76 48.65
CA GLN A 2 -54.39 -6.14 47.33
C GLN A 2 -53.05 -6.51 46.68
N SER A 3 -53.09 -7.39 45.70
CA SER A 3 -51.91 -7.72 44.83
C SER A 3 -51.78 -6.62 43.83
N SER A 4 -50.73 -5.79 43.99
CA SER A 4 -50.30 -4.81 42.95
C SER A 4 -49.73 -5.56 41.78
N VAL A 5 -50.43 -5.54 40.65
CA VAL A 5 -49.92 -5.97 39.36
C VAL A 5 -48.91 -4.89 38.90
N ALA A 6 -47.63 -5.18 39.04
CA ALA A 6 -46.58 -4.35 38.47
C ALA A 6 -46.66 -4.48 36.95
N GLY A 7 -47.18 -3.43 36.30
CA GLY A 7 -47.14 -3.30 34.84
C GLY A 7 -45.72 -3.22 34.36
N THR A 8 -45.25 -4.21 33.61
CA THR A 8 -43.98 -4.17 32.91
C THR A 8 -44.08 -3.11 31.82
N ALA A 9 -43.34 -2.01 32.00
CA ALA A 9 -43.21 -1.00 30.98
C ALA A 9 -42.64 -1.63 29.69
N PRO A 10 -43.17 -1.29 28.52
CA PRO A 10 -42.66 -1.86 27.26
C PRO A 10 -41.16 -1.53 27.09
N PRO A 11 -40.36 -2.46 26.53
CA PRO A 11 -38.94 -2.24 26.36
C PRO A 11 -38.74 -1.07 25.40
N ASN A 12 -38.15 0.00 25.91
CA ASN A 12 -37.79 1.18 25.12
C ASN A 12 -36.67 0.82 24.13
N TRP A 13 -37.01 0.23 23.00
CA TRP A 13 -36.09 -0.09 21.93
C TRP A 13 -35.41 1.18 21.32
N TRP A 14 -36.01 2.36 21.50
CA TRP A 14 -35.45 3.65 21.16
C TRP A 14 -34.23 4.03 22.01
N GLN A 15 -34.01 3.50 23.18
CA GLN A 15 -32.88 3.81 24.06
C GLN A 15 -31.61 3.02 23.75
N LYS A 16 -31.65 2.09 22.79
CA LYS A 16 -30.49 1.31 22.38
C LYS A 16 -29.68 1.92 21.23
N PHE A 17 -30.06 3.09 20.74
CA PHE A 17 -29.23 3.83 19.80
C PHE A 17 -28.13 4.58 20.58
N ASP A 18 -27.07 3.88 20.90
CA ASP A 18 -25.84 4.48 21.43
C ASP A 18 -25.37 5.56 20.45
N ALA A 19 -25.12 6.78 20.93
CA ALA A 19 -24.61 7.90 20.13
C ALA A 19 -23.34 7.52 19.34
N LYS A 20 -22.60 6.52 19.81
CA LYS A 20 -21.43 5.95 19.11
C LYS A 20 -21.77 5.44 17.71
N TRP A 21 -22.94 4.78 17.53
CA TRP A 21 -23.33 4.28 16.21
C TRP A 21 -23.69 5.39 15.23
N LEU A 22 -24.22 6.49 15.75
CA LEU A 22 -24.51 7.67 14.94
C LEU A 22 -23.21 8.35 14.47
N VAL A 23 -22.22 8.47 15.35
CA VAL A 23 -20.90 9.00 15.00
C VAL A 23 -20.17 8.08 14.00
N ILE A 24 -20.14 6.76 14.30
CA ILE A 24 -19.51 5.78 13.42
C ILE A 24 -20.20 5.77 12.05
N GLY A 25 -21.53 5.72 12.03
CA GLY A 25 -22.32 5.77 10.79
C GLY A 25 -22.09 7.06 9.99
N GLY A 26 -22.02 8.20 10.66
CA GLY A 26 -21.71 9.49 10.06
C GLY A 26 -20.32 9.52 9.43
N CYS A 27 -19.29 9.09 10.18
CA CYS A 27 -17.93 8.99 9.67
C CYS A 27 -17.84 8.02 8.47
N LEU A 28 -18.49 6.87 8.58
CA LEU A 28 -18.50 5.86 7.52
C LEU A 28 -19.21 6.37 6.27
N ALA A 29 -20.31 7.11 6.42
CA ALA A 29 -21.01 7.74 5.30
C ALA A 29 -20.14 8.78 4.61
N VAL A 30 -19.44 9.63 5.36
CA VAL A 30 -18.50 10.62 4.78
C VAL A 30 -17.38 9.91 4.00
N VAL A 31 -16.74 8.92 4.60
CA VAL A 31 -15.68 8.14 3.93
C VAL A 31 -16.22 7.42 2.70
N ALA A 32 -17.41 6.83 2.80
CA ALA A 32 -18.05 6.16 1.66
C ALA A 32 -18.33 7.13 0.51
N VAL A 33 -18.86 8.31 0.79
CA VAL A 33 -19.10 9.33 -0.25
C VAL A 33 -17.79 9.77 -0.89
N LEU A 34 -16.78 10.10 -0.09
CA LEU A 34 -15.47 10.53 -0.59
C LEU A 34 -14.75 9.46 -1.43
N ALA A 35 -14.97 8.19 -1.13
CA ALA A 35 -14.36 7.07 -1.87
C ALA A 35 -15.22 6.62 -3.06
N LEU A 36 -16.53 6.42 -2.85
CA LEU A 36 -17.39 5.81 -3.87
C LEU A 36 -17.78 6.78 -4.99
N VAL A 37 -17.87 8.08 -4.71
CA VAL A 37 -18.22 9.07 -5.75
C VAL A 37 -17.12 9.19 -6.80
N PRO A 38 -15.83 9.40 -6.45
CA PRO A 38 -14.75 9.40 -7.45
C PRO A 38 -14.60 8.04 -8.14
N PHE A 39 -14.74 6.95 -7.41
CA PHE A 39 -14.67 5.60 -7.96
C PHE A 39 -15.80 5.33 -8.97
N GLY A 40 -17.03 5.70 -8.63
CA GLY A 40 -18.17 5.60 -9.54
C GLY A 40 -17.98 6.45 -10.80
N PHE A 41 -17.43 7.65 -10.64
CA PHE A 41 -17.10 8.52 -11.77
C PHE A 41 -16.01 7.91 -12.67
N MET A 42 -14.97 7.30 -12.09
CA MET A 42 -13.94 6.60 -12.85
C MET A 42 -14.53 5.43 -13.66
N ILE A 43 -15.42 4.63 -13.05
CA ILE A 43 -16.11 3.55 -13.75
C ILE A 43 -16.98 4.12 -14.90
N TRP A 44 -17.74 5.17 -14.61
CA TRP A 44 -18.54 5.83 -15.64
C TRP A 44 -17.69 6.31 -16.81
N GLN A 45 -16.58 7.00 -16.51
CA GLN A 45 -15.65 7.54 -17.51
C GLN A 45 -14.97 6.44 -18.34
N SER A 46 -14.73 5.25 -17.75
CA SER A 46 -14.12 4.14 -18.48
C SER A 46 -14.94 3.63 -19.65
N PHE A 47 -16.26 3.87 -19.62
CA PHE A 47 -17.20 3.52 -20.71
C PHE A 47 -17.47 4.67 -21.67
N HIS A 48 -16.75 5.78 -21.56
CA HIS A 48 -16.96 6.94 -22.40
C HIS A 48 -15.67 7.36 -23.10
N THR A 49 -15.80 7.86 -24.33
CA THR A 49 -14.68 8.54 -25.00
C THR A 49 -14.33 9.85 -24.27
N PRO A 50 -13.05 10.25 -24.25
CA PRO A 50 -12.69 11.55 -23.70
C PRO A 50 -13.39 12.66 -24.44
N GLU A 51 -14.03 13.57 -23.71
CA GLU A 51 -14.65 14.76 -24.28
C GLU A 51 -13.57 15.74 -24.73
N THR A 52 -13.63 16.14 -25.98
CA THR A 52 -12.76 17.16 -26.57
C THR A 52 -13.59 18.29 -27.15
N ASN A 53 -12.98 19.47 -27.37
CA ASN A 53 -13.71 20.60 -27.97
C ASN A 53 -14.35 20.31 -29.34
N ALA A 54 -13.93 19.20 -29.99
CA ALA A 54 -14.41 18.82 -31.33
C ALA A 54 -15.39 17.63 -31.31
N THR A 55 -15.38 16.81 -30.25
CA THR A 55 -16.18 15.57 -30.19
C THR A 55 -16.83 15.42 -28.81
N PRO A 56 -18.17 15.21 -28.76
CA PRO A 56 -18.87 14.91 -27.51
C PRO A 56 -18.47 13.52 -27.01
N SER A 57 -18.57 13.35 -25.70
CA SER A 57 -18.37 12.05 -25.04
C SER A 57 -19.44 11.06 -25.47
N VAL A 58 -19.05 9.89 -25.98
CA VAL A 58 -19.95 8.82 -26.45
C VAL A 58 -19.64 7.55 -25.69
N PHE A 59 -20.68 6.77 -25.38
CA PHE A 59 -20.53 5.46 -24.76
C PHE A 59 -19.77 4.51 -25.68
N THR A 60 -18.72 3.88 -25.16
CA THR A 60 -17.88 2.94 -25.93
C THR A 60 -17.22 1.90 -25.02
N LEU A 61 -16.99 0.73 -25.56
CA LEU A 61 -16.12 -0.30 -25.00
C LEU A 61 -14.70 -0.26 -25.60
N GLY A 62 -14.46 0.66 -26.54
CA GLY A 62 -13.17 0.78 -27.22
C GLY A 62 -11.98 1.05 -26.30
N ASN A 63 -12.20 1.68 -25.15
CA ASN A 63 -11.17 1.87 -24.12
C ASN A 63 -10.64 0.51 -23.61
N TYR A 64 -11.55 -0.42 -23.38
CA TYR A 64 -11.20 -1.77 -22.91
C TYR A 64 -10.56 -2.59 -24.05
N GLU A 65 -11.11 -2.50 -25.26
CA GLU A 65 -10.52 -3.17 -26.42
C GLU A 65 -9.08 -2.69 -26.65
N THR A 66 -8.85 -1.39 -26.66
CA THR A 66 -7.51 -0.81 -26.79
C THR A 66 -6.57 -1.24 -25.66
N ALA A 67 -7.05 -1.21 -24.41
CA ALA A 67 -6.24 -1.57 -23.24
C ALA A 67 -5.84 -3.06 -23.27
N TYR A 68 -6.75 -3.96 -23.60
CA TYR A 68 -6.48 -5.41 -23.58
C TYR A 68 -5.87 -5.95 -24.87
N SER A 69 -5.99 -5.24 -25.98
CA SER A 69 -5.34 -5.62 -27.25
C SER A 69 -3.89 -5.17 -27.33
N ASN A 70 -3.46 -4.26 -26.43
CA ASN A 70 -2.08 -3.78 -26.41
C ASN A 70 -1.16 -4.79 -25.68
N PRO A 71 -0.14 -5.37 -26.37
CA PRO A 71 0.82 -6.29 -25.76
C PRO A 71 1.58 -5.66 -24.56
N GLU A 72 1.78 -4.34 -24.57
CA GLU A 72 2.44 -3.64 -23.46
C GLU A 72 1.62 -3.73 -22.15
N THR A 73 0.30 -3.74 -22.22
CA THR A 73 -0.56 -3.86 -21.05
C THR A 73 -0.31 -5.19 -20.32
N VAL A 74 -0.17 -6.27 -21.07
CA VAL A 74 0.16 -7.59 -20.52
C VAL A 74 1.56 -7.59 -19.90
N ALA A 75 2.54 -6.96 -20.56
CA ALA A 75 3.89 -6.86 -20.04
C ALA A 75 3.94 -6.03 -18.73
N ILE A 76 3.26 -4.89 -18.69
CA ILE A 76 3.16 -4.04 -17.50
C ILE A 76 2.44 -4.76 -16.37
N PHE A 77 1.36 -5.46 -16.65
CA PHE A 77 0.65 -6.28 -15.66
C PHE A 77 1.57 -7.35 -15.06
N TRP A 78 2.31 -8.06 -15.90
CA TRP A 78 3.25 -9.09 -15.45
C TRP A 78 4.40 -8.51 -14.61
N ASN A 79 4.93 -7.36 -15.02
CA ASN A 79 5.93 -6.65 -14.24
C ASN A 79 5.39 -6.24 -12.85
N SER A 80 4.13 -5.79 -12.80
CA SER A 80 3.46 -5.43 -11.54
C SER A 80 3.28 -6.65 -10.62
N VAL A 81 2.90 -7.80 -11.20
CA VAL A 81 2.78 -9.06 -10.44
C VAL A 81 4.14 -9.50 -9.90
N GLN A 82 5.19 -9.45 -10.73
CA GLN A 82 6.56 -9.80 -10.30
C GLN A 82 7.03 -8.86 -9.17
N PHE A 83 6.82 -7.58 -9.32
CA PHE A 83 7.16 -6.59 -8.28
C PHE A 83 6.41 -6.86 -6.99
N ALA A 84 5.08 -7.01 -7.04
CA ALA A 84 4.26 -7.22 -5.85
C ALA A 84 4.63 -8.52 -5.13
N PHE A 85 4.80 -9.62 -5.88
CA PHE A 85 5.20 -10.90 -5.32
C PHE A 85 6.61 -10.84 -4.71
N GLY A 86 7.57 -10.28 -5.45
CA GLY A 86 8.95 -10.16 -4.99
C GLY A 86 9.09 -9.29 -3.74
N ALA A 87 8.47 -8.11 -3.72
CA ALA A 87 8.48 -7.20 -2.57
C ALA A 87 7.79 -7.85 -1.35
N SER A 88 6.64 -8.49 -1.55
CA SER A 88 5.94 -9.21 -0.47
C SER A 88 6.79 -10.35 0.11
N LEU A 89 7.50 -11.08 -0.74
CA LEU A 89 8.37 -12.17 -0.30
C LEU A 89 9.55 -11.65 0.53
N VAL A 90 10.21 -10.58 0.09
CA VAL A 90 11.30 -9.92 0.85
C VAL A 90 10.79 -9.43 2.19
N ALA A 91 9.67 -8.69 2.20
CA ALA A 91 9.04 -8.19 3.43
C ALA A 91 8.67 -9.33 4.39
N PHE A 92 8.09 -10.41 3.86
CA PHE A 92 7.70 -11.57 4.66
C PHE A 92 8.91 -12.26 5.29
N ILE A 93 9.96 -12.54 4.52
CA ILE A 93 11.18 -13.19 5.02
C ILE A 93 11.85 -12.34 6.10
N LEU A 94 12.08 -11.06 5.82
CA LEU A 94 12.74 -10.15 6.74
C LEU A 94 11.89 -9.89 7.99
N GLY A 95 10.61 -9.60 7.81
CA GLY A 95 9.69 -9.33 8.91
C GLY A 95 9.53 -10.54 9.84
N THR A 96 9.36 -11.75 9.25
CA THR A 96 9.24 -12.99 10.03
C THR A 96 10.55 -13.31 10.76
N THR A 97 11.70 -13.12 10.11
CA THR A 97 13.01 -13.35 10.71
C THR A 97 13.26 -12.39 11.88
N LEU A 98 12.98 -11.10 11.70
CA LEU A 98 13.12 -10.11 12.77
C LEU A 98 12.15 -10.38 13.92
N ALA A 99 10.91 -10.73 13.62
CA ALA A 99 9.93 -11.09 14.64
C ALA A 99 10.37 -12.35 15.42
N TRP A 100 10.86 -13.37 14.71
CA TRP A 100 11.40 -14.59 15.34
C TRP A 100 12.58 -14.27 16.26
N ILE A 101 13.55 -13.51 15.79
CA ILE A 101 14.73 -13.11 16.58
C ILE A 101 14.28 -12.36 17.84
N ASN A 102 13.36 -11.40 17.69
CA ASN A 102 12.89 -10.59 18.81
C ASN A 102 12.07 -11.36 19.83
N GLU A 103 11.25 -12.32 19.40
CA GLU A 103 10.30 -13.00 20.30
C GLU A 103 10.80 -14.36 20.82
N ARG A 104 11.65 -15.03 20.07
CA ARG A 104 12.06 -16.41 20.36
C ARG A 104 13.51 -16.57 20.77
N THR A 105 14.32 -15.51 20.71
CA THR A 105 15.73 -15.59 21.10
C THR A 105 16.05 -14.62 22.25
N ASN A 106 17.11 -14.92 23.01
CA ASN A 106 17.63 -14.04 24.07
C ASN A 106 18.52 -12.93 23.48
N THR A 107 17.99 -12.18 22.52
CA THR A 107 18.74 -11.13 21.84
C THR A 107 19.11 -10.01 22.83
N PRO A 108 20.40 -9.64 22.94
CA PRO A 108 20.77 -8.46 23.71
C PRO A 108 20.11 -7.21 23.09
N MET A 109 19.72 -6.24 23.92
CA MET A 109 19.09 -5.00 23.47
C MET A 109 17.75 -5.17 22.72
N ARG A 110 16.98 -6.23 23.01
CA ARG A 110 15.68 -6.54 22.38
C ARG A 110 14.76 -5.32 22.24
N ARG A 111 14.70 -4.47 23.27
CA ARG A 111 13.85 -3.25 23.24
C ARG A 111 14.30 -2.26 22.16
N LEU A 112 15.61 -2.15 21.92
CA LEU A 112 16.16 -1.28 20.88
C LEU A 112 15.83 -1.84 19.49
N PHE A 113 16.00 -3.14 19.26
CA PHE A 113 15.63 -3.75 17.98
C PHE A 113 14.14 -3.63 17.68
N TYR A 114 13.30 -3.79 18.70
CA TYR A 114 11.86 -3.57 18.56
C TYR A 114 11.54 -2.11 18.18
N ALA A 115 12.16 -1.15 18.86
CA ALA A 115 11.98 0.27 18.55
C ALA A 115 12.48 0.61 17.12
N LEU A 116 13.63 0.07 16.70
CA LEU A 116 14.18 0.28 15.36
C LEU A 116 13.31 -0.35 14.26
N SER A 117 12.61 -1.45 14.54
CA SER A 117 11.68 -2.08 13.59
C SER A 117 10.47 -1.20 13.25
N ILE A 118 10.16 -0.20 14.09
CA ILE A 118 9.06 0.73 13.85
C ILE A 118 9.51 1.94 13.01
N VAL A 119 10.82 2.22 12.98
CA VAL A 119 11.36 3.40 12.28
C VAL A 119 10.97 3.46 10.79
N PRO A 120 11.05 2.37 10.00
CA PRO A 120 10.62 2.39 8.60
C PRO A 120 9.16 2.81 8.42
N LEU A 121 8.29 2.47 9.37
CA LEU A 121 6.86 2.80 9.32
C LEU A 121 6.59 4.31 9.45
N ILE A 122 7.52 5.05 10.11
CA ILE A 122 7.39 6.49 10.34
C ILE A 122 7.94 7.28 9.14
N ILE A 123 8.90 6.71 8.42
CA ILE A 123 9.54 7.38 7.29
C ILE A 123 8.62 7.31 6.07
N PRO A 124 8.26 8.45 5.44
CA PRO A 124 7.49 8.41 4.19
C PRO A 124 8.21 7.59 3.12
N GLY A 125 7.48 6.66 2.46
CA GLY A 125 8.06 5.74 1.48
C GLY A 125 8.84 6.41 0.35
N ILE A 126 8.42 7.62 -0.05
CA ILE A 126 9.13 8.39 -1.06
C ILE A 126 10.54 8.80 -0.60
N LEU A 127 10.70 9.23 0.65
CA LEU A 127 12.00 9.60 1.20
C LEU A 127 12.91 8.38 1.35
N PHE A 128 12.33 7.26 1.79
CA PHE A 128 13.03 5.98 1.88
C PHE A 128 13.56 5.52 0.50
N THR A 129 12.71 5.60 -0.52
CA THR A 129 13.09 5.25 -1.89
C THR A 129 14.19 6.17 -2.45
N ILE A 130 14.08 7.49 -2.24
CA ILE A 130 15.11 8.44 -2.67
C ILE A 130 16.44 8.17 -1.96
N ALA A 131 16.43 7.86 -0.67
CA ALA A 131 17.63 7.53 0.07
C ALA A 131 18.35 6.29 -0.51
N TRP A 132 17.60 5.23 -0.85
CA TRP A 132 18.16 4.04 -1.49
C TRP A 132 18.69 4.32 -2.90
N ILE A 133 18.02 5.16 -3.67
CA ILE A 133 18.53 5.60 -4.99
C ILE A 133 19.86 6.34 -4.81
N MET A 134 19.97 7.25 -3.86
CA MET A 134 21.23 7.96 -3.60
C MET A 134 22.34 7.04 -3.09
N LEU A 135 21.99 6.01 -2.31
CA LEU A 135 22.96 5.07 -1.75
C LEU A 135 23.47 4.06 -2.79
N ALA A 136 22.60 3.54 -3.64
CA ALA A 136 22.91 2.40 -4.51
C ALA A 136 22.57 2.66 -6.01
N SER A 137 22.54 3.92 -6.42
CA SER A 137 22.48 4.30 -7.84
C SER A 137 23.71 3.80 -8.60
N PRO A 138 23.57 3.29 -9.84
CA PRO A 138 24.69 2.81 -10.64
C PRO A 138 25.76 3.87 -10.94
N LYS A 139 25.36 5.15 -11.03
CA LYS A 139 26.27 6.23 -11.43
C LYS A 139 26.90 6.96 -10.24
N ILE A 140 26.15 7.21 -9.19
CA ILE A 140 26.53 8.10 -8.08
C ILE A 140 26.35 7.48 -6.71
N GLY A 141 25.91 6.21 -6.63
CA GLY A 141 25.59 5.56 -5.35
C GLY A 141 26.83 5.32 -4.50
N LEU A 142 26.83 5.84 -3.26
CA LEU A 142 27.94 5.70 -2.33
C LEU A 142 28.34 4.23 -2.11
N ILE A 143 27.38 3.34 -1.98
CA ILE A 143 27.63 1.90 -1.77
C ILE A 143 28.37 1.34 -2.97
N ASN A 144 27.95 1.66 -4.19
CA ASN A 144 28.59 1.22 -5.40
C ASN A 144 30.02 1.74 -5.52
N LEU A 145 30.25 3.03 -5.22
CA LEU A 145 31.57 3.62 -5.24
C LEU A 145 32.54 2.96 -4.25
N VAL A 146 32.07 2.71 -3.02
CA VAL A 146 32.86 2.03 -1.99
C VAL A 146 33.18 0.58 -2.40
N LEU A 147 32.20 -0.16 -2.90
CA LEU A 147 32.42 -1.55 -3.34
C LEU A 147 33.35 -1.62 -4.55
N GLN A 148 33.20 -0.73 -5.52
CA GLN A 148 34.10 -0.66 -6.67
C GLN A 148 35.55 -0.35 -6.25
N SER A 149 35.73 0.59 -5.30
CA SER A 149 37.07 0.94 -4.81
C SER A 149 37.72 -0.18 -3.97
N TRP A 150 36.92 -0.96 -3.21
CA TRP A 150 37.47 -2.02 -2.35
C TRP A 150 37.70 -3.32 -3.09
N PHE A 151 36.83 -3.67 -4.01
CA PHE A 151 36.87 -4.94 -4.75
C PHE A 151 37.40 -4.82 -6.17
N GLY A 152 37.74 -3.59 -6.63
CA GLY A 152 38.23 -3.35 -8.00
C GLY A 152 37.20 -3.70 -9.08
N LEU A 153 35.92 -3.49 -8.82
CA LEU A 153 34.86 -3.83 -9.77
C LEU A 153 34.73 -2.76 -10.86
N ASP A 154 34.74 -3.19 -12.12
CA ASP A 154 34.55 -2.29 -13.27
C ASP A 154 33.10 -1.83 -13.43
N THR A 155 32.16 -2.60 -12.92
CA THR A 155 30.72 -2.32 -13.03
C THR A 155 30.07 -2.19 -11.66
N PRO A 156 29.09 -1.29 -11.51
CA PRO A 156 28.37 -1.12 -10.25
C PRO A 156 27.55 -2.38 -9.93
N PRO A 157 27.73 -3.01 -8.75
CA PRO A 157 27.02 -4.22 -8.38
C PRO A 157 25.52 -4.02 -8.12
N PHE A 158 25.11 -2.81 -7.73
CA PHE A 158 23.72 -2.50 -7.45
C PHE A 158 23.11 -1.56 -8.47
N ASN A 159 21.88 -1.86 -8.88
CA ASN A 159 21.08 -0.98 -9.74
C ASN A 159 19.66 -0.86 -9.17
N MET A 160 19.38 0.28 -8.51
CA MET A 160 18.08 0.56 -7.92
C MET A 160 16.97 0.82 -8.94
N TYR A 161 17.33 1.08 -10.21
CA TYR A 161 16.37 1.26 -11.30
C TYR A 161 15.95 -0.06 -11.96
N SER A 162 16.55 -1.18 -11.56
CA SER A 162 16.15 -2.51 -12.02
C SER A 162 14.95 -3.04 -11.24
N MET A 163 14.26 -4.04 -11.78
CA MET A 163 13.17 -4.74 -11.10
C MET A 163 13.61 -5.25 -9.72
N TRP A 164 14.81 -5.81 -9.61
CA TRP A 164 15.37 -6.29 -8.34
C TRP A 164 15.62 -5.18 -7.33
N GLY A 165 16.13 -4.03 -7.79
CA GLY A 165 16.30 -2.85 -6.94
C GLY A 165 14.97 -2.34 -6.39
N MET A 166 13.95 -2.26 -7.23
CA MET A 166 12.60 -1.86 -6.82
C MET A 166 11.99 -2.87 -5.84
N ILE A 167 12.11 -4.17 -6.10
CA ILE A 167 11.65 -5.24 -5.20
C ILE A 167 12.33 -5.12 -3.83
N TRP A 168 13.64 -4.89 -3.82
CA TRP A 168 14.40 -4.73 -2.59
C TRP A 168 13.90 -3.56 -1.76
N VAL A 169 13.81 -2.39 -2.37
CA VAL A 169 13.36 -1.16 -1.70
C VAL A 169 11.90 -1.29 -1.23
N GLY A 170 11.02 -1.84 -2.09
CA GLY A 170 9.62 -2.06 -1.75
C GLY A 170 9.43 -3.10 -0.64
N GLY A 171 10.29 -4.12 -0.57
CA GLY A 171 10.23 -5.16 0.45
C GLY A 171 10.84 -4.75 1.81
N LEU A 172 11.64 -3.69 1.84
CA LEU A 172 12.22 -3.13 3.07
C LEU A 172 11.33 -2.08 3.74
N HIS A 173 10.37 -1.51 3.02
CA HIS A 173 9.41 -0.51 3.49
C HIS A 173 8.10 -1.17 3.91
#